data_83017e884f618520d9b9fcf477dae618
#
_entry.id   83017e884f618520d9b9fcf477dae618
#
_cell.length_a   1.000
_cell.length_b   1.000
_cell.length_c   1.000
_cell.angle_alpha   90.00
_cell.angle_beta   90.00
_cell.angle_gamma   90.00
#
_symmetry.space_group_name_H-M   'P 1'
#
loop_
_entity.id
_entity.type
_entity.pdbx_description
1 polymer ?
#
loop_
_entity_poly.entity_id
_entity_poly.type
_entity_poly.pdbx_seq_one_letter_code
_entity_poly.pdbx_strand_id
1 'polypeptide(L)'
;DRQVYLERITPLARSVVDSAAMDEGGNYRFDVRGVAATPMLYDLICDGERIPLYLSGGDRLTVNSVGSVVRNYTVAGSEESELLRRFYQPFVAGLQRLDSIASTPGGQPLTQEQRQTMAREYTREYRRIKREQFRFIIENKSSLAAVYALYQRLPGDRYLFNLQSDAIYYRTVADALAARYPESPYLTTLTSEIARLDARLNLSSSIAETGYPDLELPDMYGRKVRLSSLRGKVILVDFWSAESGNSNALNADLKVLYDRFRDRGFEVYQVSADTSKPDWIASVQEQGLPWVSVCDFRGEASPAMGLYNVRQLPTNFLIDRSGVVVDRDLYGDRLEKRLAELL
;
A
#
# COMPACT_ATOMS: atom_id res chain seq x y z
N ASP A 1 -6.05 38.85 -16.10
CA ASP A 1 -7.34 38.20 -15.80
C ASP A 1 -7.05 36.96 -14.94
N ARG A 2 -7.73 36.84 -13.81
CA ARG A 2 -7.62 35.63 -12.94
C ARG A 2 -8.40 34.51 -13.64
N GLN A 3 -7.72 33.35 -13.78
CA GLN A 3 -8.32 32.15 -14.35
C GLN A 3 -8.68 31.17 -13.22
N VAL A 4 -9.86 30.58 -13.33
CA VAL A 4 -10.33 29.50 -12.47
C VAL A 4 -10.42 28.23 -13.31
N TYR A 5 -9.93 27.13 -12.80
CA TYR A 5 -9.93 25.84 -13.48
C TYR A 5 -10.79 24.85 -12.72
N LEU A 6 -11.47 23.98 -13.43
CA LEU A 6 -12.15 22.82 -12.87
C LEU A 6 -11.44 21.55 -13.34
N GLU A 7 -10.86 20.81 -12.41
CA GLU A 7 -10.12 19.58 -12.66
C GLU A 7 -10.90 18.39 -12.12
N ARG A 8 -11.16 17.40 -12.98
CA ARG A 8 -11.76 16.12 -12.53
C ARG A 8 -10.69 15.20 -12.01
N ILE A 9 -10.97 14.56 -10.85
CA ILE A 9 -10.07 13.64 -10.18
C ILE A 9 -10.69 12.26 -10.17
N THR A 10 -9.99 11.32 -10.80
CA THR A 10 -10.30 9.89 -10.73
C THR A 10 -9.19 9.16 -9.96
N PRO A 11 -9.38 7.91 -9.55
CA PRO A 11 -8.31 7.12 -8.93
C PRO A 11 -7.04 7.00 -9.77
N LEU A 12 -7.16 7.14 -11.11
CA LEU A 12 -6.07 6.89 -12.05
C LEU A 12 -5.50 8.17 -12.68
N ALA A 13 -6.26 9.29 -12.70
CA ALA A 13 -5.87 10.47 -13.45
C ALA A 13 -6.50 11.75 -12.92
N ARG A 14 -5.86 12.88 -13.24
CA ARG A 14 -6.40 14.23 -13.11
C ARG A 14 -6.49 14.86 -14.48
N SER A 15 -7.59 15.57 -14.76
CA SER A 15 -7.78 16.24 -16.05
C SER A 15 -8.58 17.52 -15.88
N VAL A 16 -8.06 18.62 -16.42
CA VAL A 16 -8.82 19.87 -16.52
C VAL A 16 -9.99 19.64 -17.46
N VAL A 17 -11.20 19.87 -16.98
CA VAL A 17 -12.45 19.67 -17.74
C VAL A 17 -13.02 20.98 -18.24
N ASP A 18 -12.71 22.09 -17.55
CA ASP A 18 -13.17 23.43 -17.97
C ASP A 18 -12.29 24.52 -17.33
N SER A 19 -12.33 25.72 -17.89
CA SER A 19 -11.70 26.93 -17.36
C SER A 19 -12.56 28.15 -17.60
N ALA A 20 -12.58 29.08 -16.65
CA ALA A 20 -13.36 30.33 -16.77
C ALA A 20 -12.51 31.52 -16.34
N ALA A 21 -12.61 32.63 -17.06
CA ALA A 21 -12.07 33.88 -16.58
C ALA A 21 -12.98 34.46 -15.49
N MET A 22 -12.37 35.04 -14.46
CA MET A 22 -13.08 35.76 -13.41
C MET A 22 -13.37 37.17 -13.89
N ASP A 23 -14.60 37.63 -13.74
CA ASP A 23 -14.99 39.02 -14.09
C ASP A 23 -14.46 40.02 -13.02
N GLU A 24 -14.69 41.34 -13.28
CA GLU A 24 -14.28 42.42 -12.36
C GLU A 24 -14.94 42.31 -10.97
N GLY A 25 -16.12 41.70 -10.91
CA GLY A 25 -16.83 41.43 -9.66
C GLY A 25 -16.37 40.17 -8.93
N GLY A 26 -15.41 39.43 -9.52
CA GLY A 26 -14.91 38.18 -8.94
C GLY A 26 -15.81 36.96 -9.22
N ASN A 27 -16.74 37.04 -10.19
CA ASN A 27 -17.63 35.94 -10.53
C ASN A 27 -17.05 35.10 -11.67
N TYR A 28 -17.36 33.83 -11.65
CA TYR A 28 -17.05 32.87 -12.70
C TYR A 28 -18.16 31.83 -12.84
N ARG A 29 -18.25 31.17 -13.98
CA ARG A 29 -19.26 30.14 -14.24
C ARG A 29 -18.69 29.03 -15.11
N PHE A 30 -19.03 27.79 -14.73
CA PHE A 30 -18.80 26.60 -15.53
C PHE A 30 -20.13 25.99 -15.99
N ASP A 31 -20.15 25.43 -17.20
CA ASP A 31 -21.25 24.61 -17.72
C ASP A 31 -20.69 23.26 -18.15
N VAL A 32 -20.56 22.35 -17.17
CA VAL A 32 -19.86 21.08 -17.34
C VAL A 32 -20.81 20.04 -17.89
N ARG A 33 -20.52 19.53 -19.09
CA ARG A 33 -21.29 18.48 -19.75
C ARG A 33 -20.71 17.11 -19.49
N GLY A 34 -21.57 16.08 -19.57
CA GLY A 34 -21.13 14.68 -19.43
C GLY A 34 -20.70 14.30 -18.00
N VAL A 35 -21.21 15.01 -16.99
CA VAL A 35 -21.01 14.63 -15.59
C VAL A 35 -21.82 13.36 -15.29
N ALA A 36 -21.18 12.37 -14.66
CA ALA A 36 -21.82 11.11 -14.29
C ALA A 36 -22.96 11.33 -13.27
N ALA A 37 -23.95 10.42 -13.26
CA ALA A 37 -25.00 10.44 -12.23
C ALA A 37 -24.44 10.17 -10.82
N THR A 38 -23.45 9.28 -10.71
CA THR A 38 -22.70 9.06 -9.47
C THR A 38 -21.74 10.22 -9.22
N PRO A 39 -21.71 10.79 -8.00
CA PRO A 39 -20.83 11.92 -7.71
C PRO A 39 -19.36 11.60 -7.97
N MET A 40 -18.68 12.51 -8.65
CA MET A 40 -17.24 12.43 -8.94
C MET A 40 -16.51 13.58 -8.25
N LEU A 41 -15.25 13.34 -7.89
CA LEU A 41 -14.39 14.34 -7.25
C LEU A 41 -13.82 15.31 -8.30
N TYR A 42 -13.90 16.58 -7.99
CA TYR A 42 -13.31 17.69 -8.76
C TYR A 42 -12.52 18.60 -7.81
N ASP A 43 -11.47 19.22 -8.33
CA ASP A 43 -10.82 20.36 -7.69
C ASP A 43 -11.19 21.64 -8.45
N LEU A 44 -11.72 22.62 -7.75
CA LEU A 44 -11.80 24.00 -8.20
C LEU A 44 -10.49 24.69 -7.84
N ILE A 45 -9.76 25.17 -8.85
CA ILE A 45 -8.43 25.74 -8.69
C ILE A 45 -8.47 27.24 -8.98
N CYS A 46 -8.07 28.04 -8.01
CA CYS A 46 -7.94 29.47 -8.14
C CYS A 46 -6.66 29.94 -7.44
N ASP A 47 -5.81 30.71 -8.11
CA ASP A 47 -4.53 31.22 -7.60
C ASP A 47 -3.62 30.14 -6.95
N GLY A 48 -3.66 28.93 -7.49
CA GLY A 48 -2.90 27.79 -6.98
C GLY A 48 -3.51 27.09 -5.75
N GLU A 49 -4.55 27.65 -5.13
CA GLU A 49 -5.32 27.01 -4.07
C GLU A 49 -6.40 26.09 -4.69
N ARG A 50 -6.77 25.03 -3.97
CA ARG A 50 -7.71 23.99 -4.43
C ARG A 50 -8.86 23.83 -3.47
N ILE A 51 -10.10 23.82 -4.00
CA ILE A 51 -11.31 23.46 -3.27
C ILE A 51 -11.81 22.12 -3.80
N PRO A 52 -11.77 21.04 -3.02
CA PRO A 52 -12.34 19.77 -3.44
C PRO A 52 -13.88 19.81 -3.39
N LEU A 53 -14.52 19.30 -4.44
CA LEU A 53 -15.97 19.27 -4.63
C LEU A 53 -16.40 17.91 -5.17
N TYR A 54 -17.59 17.44 -4.79
CA TYR A 54 -18.27 16.34 -5.46
C TYR A 54 -19.39 16.89 -6.36
N LEU A 55 -19.35 16.51 -7.63
CA LEU A 55 -20.35 16.88 -8.63
C LEU A 55 -21.02 15.64 -9.20
N SER A 56 -22.35 15.70 -9.32
CA SER A 56 -23.19 14.73 -10.01
C SER A 56 -23.88 15.38 -11.21
N GLY A 57 -24.32 14.58 -12.15
CA GLY A 57 -25.11 15.07 -13.27
C GLY A 57 -26.39 15.74 -12.80
N GLY A 58 -26.58 17.01 -13.22
CA GLY A 58 -27.72 17.83 -12.84
C GLY A 58 -27.51 18.72 -11.62
N ASP A 59 -26.39 18.63 -10.91
CA ASP A 59 -26.07 19.52 -9.79
C ASP A 59 -25.95 20.99 -10.25
N ARG A 60 -26.35 21.88 -9.36
CA ARG A 60 -26.15 23.34 -9.49
C ARG A 60 -25.44 23.84 -8.25
N LEU A 61 -24.10 23.86 -8.32
CA LEU A 61 -23.28 24.31 -7.21
C LEU A 61 -23.02 25.80 -7.25
N THR A 62 -23.07 26.40 -6.07
CA THR A 62 -22.57 27.75 -5.82
C THR A 62 -21.42 27.67 -4.83
N VAL A 63 -20.25 28.18 -5.24
CA VAL A 63 -19.03 28.26 -4.41
C VAL A 63 -18.67 29.72 -4.26
N ASN A 64 -18.63 30.20 -3.01
CA ASN A 64 -18.19 31.56 -2.69
C ASN A 64 -17.00 31.50 -1.76
N SER A 65 -16.04 32.41 -1.92
CA SER A 65 -14.91 32.55 -1.03
C SER A 65 -14.56 34.02 -0.78
N VAL A 66 -13.98 34.31 0.38
CA VAL A 66 -13.48 35.64 0.76
C VAL A 66 -12.05 35.51 1.28
N GLY A 67 -11.13 36.20 0.66
CA GLY A 67 -9.70 36.11 1.02
C GLY A 67 -9.05 34.82 0.50
N SER A 68 -8.45 34.02 1.39
CA SER A 68 -7.92 32.71 1.01
C SER A 68 -9.04 31.78 0.58
N VAL A 69 -8.93 31.26 -0.63
CA VAL A 69 -9.95 30.43 -1.28
C VAL A 69 -10.24 29.19 -0.45
N VAL A 70 -9.21 28.54 0.07
CA VAL A 70 -9.32 27.28 0.85
C VAL A 70 -9.86 27.48 2.26
N ARG A 71 -9.56 28.62 2.89
CA ARG A 71 -9.91 28.85 4.30
C ARG A 71 -11.36 29.25 4.51
N ASN A 72 -11.91 30.07 3.62
CA ASN A 72 -13.17 30.78 3.83
C ASN A 72 -14.13 30.58 2.67
N TYR A 73 -14.23 29.37 2.13
CA TYR A 73 -15.23 29.10 1.12
C TYR A 73 -16.51 28.52 1.71
N THR A 74 -17.60 28.76 1.02
CA THR A 74 -18.89 28.10 1.23
C THR A 74 -19.26 27.34 -0.04
N VAL A 75 -20.01 26.27 0.11
CA VAL A 75 -20.55 25.51 -1.00
C VAL A 75 -22.01 25.21 -0.73
N ALA A 76 -22.86 25.35 -1.74
CA ALA A 76 -24.28 25.04 -1.68
C ALA A 76 -24.72 24.34 -2.96
N GLY A 77 -25.72 23.47 -2.88
CA GLY A 77 -26.29 22.75 -4.02
C GLY A 77 -25.78 21.32 -4.22
N SER A 78 -24.90 20.83 -3.33
CA SER A 78 -24.50 19.41 -3.26
C SER A 78 -24.23 19.03 -1.81
N GLU A 79 -24.96 18.01 -1.32
CA GLU A 79 -24.79 17.49 0.03
C GLU A 79 -23.37 16.93 0.26
N GLU A 80 -22.86 16.18 -0.72
CA GLU A 80 -21.51 15.59 -0.65
C GLU A 80 -20.42 16.67 -0.62
N SER A 81 -20.57 17.74 -1.43
CA SER A 81 -19.60 18.85 -1.43
C SER A 81 -19.63 19.66 -0.15
N GLU A 82 -20.81 19.88 0.44
CA GLU A 82 -20.92 20.59 1.72
C GLU A 82 -20.34 19.75 2.85
N LEU A 83 -20.59 18.43 2.85
CA LEU A 83 -20.02 17.53 3.81
C LEU A 83 -18.50 17.47 3.68
N LEU A 84 -17.99 17.41 2.44
CA LEU A 84 -16.55 17.47 2.17
C LEU A 84 -15.91 18.76 2.70
N ARG A 85 -16.58 19.92 2.53
CA ARG A 85 -16.13 21.19 3.08
C ARG A 85 -16.01 21.16 4.62
N ARG A 86 -17.01 20.57 5.31
CA ARG A 86 -17.01 20.43 6.77
C ARG A 86 -15.81 19.62 7.30
N PHE A 87 -15.32 18.70 6.51
CA PHE A 87 -14.08 17.98 6.81
C PHE A 87 -12.84 18.79 6.42
N TYR A 88 -12.80 19.27 5.17
CA TYR A 88 -11.58 19.78 4.54
C TYR A 88 -11.07 21.07 5.18
N GLN A 89 -11.93 22.04 5.47
CA GLN A 89 -11.53 23.31 6.07
C GLN A 89 -10.87 23.15 7.45
N PRO A 90 -11.46 22.44 8.44
CA PRO A 90 -10.80 22.19 9.72
C PRO A 90 -9.50 21.38 9.60
N PHE A 91 -9.45 20.44 8.64
CA PHE A 91 -8.28 19.62 8.38
C PHE A 91 -7.11 20.48 7.87
N VAL A 92 -7.32 21.30 6.85
CA VAL A 92 -6.30 22.22 6.31
C VAL A 92 -5.84 23.23 7.38
N ALA A 93 -6.76 23.78 8.15
CA ALA A 93 -6.42 24.68 9.27
C ALA A 93 -5.56 23.96 10.34
N GLY A 94 -5.82 22.67 10.56
CA GLY A 94 -4.99 21.82 11.43
C GLY A 94 -3.58 21.61 10.87
N LEU A 95 -3.46 21.30 9.57
CA LEU A 95 -2.16 21.15 8.91
C LEU A 95 -1.31 22.43 9.02
N GLN A 96 -1.92 23.60 8.81
CA GLN A 96 -1.24 24.88 8.95
C GLN A 96 -0.78 25.15 10.38
N ARG A 97 -1.56 24.76 11.39
CA ARG A 97 -1.13 24.83 12.80
C ARG A 97 0.06 23.91 13.08
N LEU A 98 0.05 22.68 12.53
CA LEU A 98 1.22 21.78 12.67
C LEU A 98 2.47 22.39 12.04
N ASP A 99 2.33 22.96 10.85
CA ASP A 99 3.43 23.63 10.16
C ASP A 99 3.94 24.84 10.97
N SER A 100 3.04 25.67 11.50
CA SER A 100 3.38 26.80 12.38
C SER A 100 4.12 26.36 13.65
N ILE A 101 3.71 25.26 14.27
CA ILE A 101 4.39 24.71 15.46
C ILE A 101 5.78 24.18 15.07
N ALA A 102 5.91 23.55 13.91
CA ALA A 102 7.19 23.00 13.44
C ALA A 102 8.17 24.07 12.95
N SER A 103 7.67 25.25 12.59
CA SER A 103 8.49 26.36 12.09
C SER A 103 9.23 27.05 13.23
N THR A 104 10.56 27.19 13.07
CA THR A 104 11.39 27.90 14.04
C THR A 104 11.45 29.38 13.69
N PRO A 105 10.91 30.30 14.49
CA PRO A 105 11.02 31.73 14.21
C PRO A 105 12.50 32.18 14.23
N GLY A 106 12.94 32.84 13.18
CA GLY A 106 14.23 33.49 13.10
C GLY A 106 15.47 32.63 12.91
N GLY A 107 15.31 31.32 12.65
CA GLY A 107 16.42 30.41 12.29
C GLY A 107 17.45 30.17 13.42
N GLN A 108 17.15 30.57 14.65
CA GLN A 108 18.02 30.30 15.78
C GLN A 108 17.86 28.89 16.35
N PRO A 109 18.94 28.25 16.83
CA PRO A 109 18.86 26.93 17.43
C PRO A 109 18.03 26.98 18.72
N LEU A 110 16.98 26.13 18.77
CA LEU A 110 16.11 25.99 19.95
C LEU A 110 16.88 25.41 21.15
N THR A 111 16.57 25.87 22.35
CA THR A 111 17.00 25.22 23.59
C THR A 111 16.35 23.83 23.72
N GLN A 112 16.86 23.01 24.64
CA GLN A 112 16.28 21.67 24.89
C GLN A 112 14.84 21.77 25.39
N GLU A 113 14.53 22.73 26.26
CA GLU A 113 13.19 22.95 26.79
C GLU A 113 12.21 23.40 25.69
N GLN A 114 12.62 24.31 24.81
CA GLN A 114 11.84 24.77 23.68
C GLN A 114 11.52 23.59 22.71
N ARG A 115 12.52 22.75 22.42
CA ARG A 115 12.29 21.55 21.58
C ARG A 115 11.27 20.58 22.21
N GLN A 116 11.36 20.35 23.52
CA GLN A 116 10.42 19.49 24.24
C GLN A 116 9.00 20.07 24.23
N THR A 117 8.86 21.37 24.44
CA THR A 117 7.57 22.06 24.42
C THR A 117 6.96 21.98 23.03
N MET A 118 7.72 22.30 21.99
CA MET A 118 7.30 22.19 20.59
C MET A 118 6.87 20.76 20.25
N ALA A 119 7.62 19.75 20.64
CA ALA A 119 7.28 18.34 20.39
C ALA A 119 5.98 17.93 21.10
N ARG A 120 5.72 18.42 22.33
CA ARG A 120 4.47 18.17 23.06
C ARG A 120 3.28 18.85 22.37
N GLU A 121 3.43 20.09 21.94
CA GLU A 121 2.37 20.84 21.24
C GLU A 121 2.05 20.22 19.89
N TYR A 122 3.08 19.87 19.11
CA TYR A 122 2.92 19.16 17.84
C TYR A 122 2.18 17.83 18.03
N THR A 123 2.60 17.02 18.99
CA THR A 123 1.96 15.73 19.27
C THR A 123 0.50 15.90 19.69
N ARG A 124 0.18 16.92 20.52
CA ARG A 124 -1.18 17.22 20.95
C ARG A 124 -2.08 17.59 19.77
N GLU A 125 -1.61 18.50 18.90
CA GLU A 125 -2.34 18.96 17.73
C GLU A 125 -2.52 17.82 16.70
N TYR A 126 -1.45 17.07 16.43
CA TYR A 126 -1.49 15.88 15.57
C TYR A 126 -2.57 14.88 16.02
N ARG A 127 -2.60 14.54 17.31
CA ARG A 127 -3.60 13.63 17.88
C ARG A 127 -5.01 14.20 17.80
N ARG A 128 -5.16 15.51 17.94
CA ARG A 128 -6.46 16.20 17.80
C ARG A 128 -7.01 16.02 16.38
N ILE A 129 -6.21 16.38 15.37
CA ILE A 129 -6.60 16.31 13.97
C ILE A 129 -6.95 14.86 13.59
N LYS A 130 -6.10 13.91 13.97
CA LYS A 130 -6.33 12.48 13.69
C LYS A 130 -7.63 11.99 14.31
N ARG A 131 -7.95 12.37 15.52
CA ARG A 131 -9.20 12.00 16.19
C ARG A 131 -10.43 12.61 15.50
N GLU A 132 -10.36 13.85 15.08
CA GLU A 132 -11.45 14.53 14.35
C GLU A 132 -11.67 13.90 12.98
N GLN A 133 -10.60 13.56 12.27
CA GLN A 133 -10.67 12.84 11.00
C GLN A 133 -11.33 11.47 11.17
N PHE A 134 -10.94 10.70 12.18
CA PHE A 134 -11.55 9.42 12.53
C PHE A 134 -13.04 9.57 12.79
N ARG A 135 -13.41 10.50 13.66
CA ARG A 135 -14.81 10.77 13.99
C ARG A 135 -15.61 11.08 12.73
N PHE A 136 -15.11 11.99 11.89
CA PHE A 136 -15.77 12.36 10.66
C PHE A 136 -16.01 11.15 9.73
N ILE A 137 -15.01 10.29 9.56
CA ILE A 137 -15.11 9.08 8.72
C ILE A 137 -16.22 8.15 9.22
N ILE A 138 -16.27 7.89 10.50
CA ILE A 138 -17.25 6.95 11.08
C ILE A 138 -18.67 7.53 11.05
N GLU A 139 -18.82 8.81 11.37
CA GLU A 139 -20.13 9.48 11.35
C GLU A 139 -20.69 9.60 9.94
N ASN A 140 -19.83 9.64 8.91
CA ASN A 140 -20.20 9.86 7.51
C ASN A 140 -19.83 8.71 6.58
N LYS A 141 -19.75 7.49 7.08
CA LYS A 141 -19.22 6.30 6.38
C LYS A 141 -19.88 5.98 5.02
N SER A 142 -21.13 6.39 4.81
CA SER A 142 -21.85 6.20 3.55
C SER A 142 -21.67 7.35 2.54
N SER A 143 -20.83 8.34 2.87
CA SER A 143 -20.55 9.49 2.03
C SER A 143 -19.21 9.34 1.30
N LEU A 144 -19.13 9.88 0.09
CA LEU A 144 -17.86 10.01 -0.64
C LEU A 144 -16.88 10.96 0.05
N ALA A 145 -17.36 11.89 0.87
CA ALA A 145 -16.51 12.74 1.71
C ALA A 145 -15.71 11.92 2.73
N ALA A 146 -16.27 10.80 3.25
CA ALA A 146 -15.51 9.89 4.11
C ALA A 146 -14.41 9.16 3.36
N VAL A 147 -14.65 8.80 2.08
CA VAL A 147 -13.60 8.23 1.21
C VAL A 147 -12.47 9.24 1.02
N TYR A 148 -12.81 10.48 0.71
CA TYR A 148 -11.81 11.55 0.60
C TYR A 148 -10.99 11.69 1.88
N ALA A 149 -11.66 11.70 3.04
CA ALA A 149 -11.00 11.79 4.35
C ALA A 149 -10.07 10.60 4.63
N LEU A 150 -10.42 9.37 4.20
CA LEU A 150 -9.57 8.18 4.35
C LEU A 150 -8.21 8.33 3.65
N TYR A 151 -8.15 9.07 2.54
CA TYR A 151 -6.92 9.27 1.76
C TYR A 151 -6.13 10.52 2.16
N GLN A 152 -6.65 11.35 3.06
CA GLN A 152 -5.91 12.50 3.58
C GLN A 152 -4.89 12.06 4.63
N ARG A 153 -3.69 12.62 4.55
CA ARG A 153 -2.55 12.22 5.39
C ARG A 153 -2.03 13.41 6.19
N LEU A 154 -1.57 13.12 7.39
CA LEU A 154 -0.81 14.07 8.20
C LEU A 154 0.67 14.02 7.81
N PRO A 155 1.45 15.10 8.06
CA PRO A 155 2.87 15.12 7.81
C PRO A 155 3.59 13.96 8.53
N GLY A 156 4.44 13.23 7.80
CA GLY A 156 5.15 12.06 8.31
C GLY A 156 4.39 10.73 8.20
N ASP A 157 3.08 10.74 7.97
CA ASP A 157 2.31 9.52 7.78
C ASP A 157 2.34 9.03 6.33
N ARG A 158 2.66 7.76 6.12
CA ARG A 158 2.50 7.10 4.80
C ARG A 158 1.03 6.78 4.52
N TYR A 159 0.28 6.42 5.56
CA TYR A 159 -1.14 6.07 5.51
C TYR A 159 -1.81 6.66 6.74
N LEU A 160 -3.07 7.07 6.61
CA LEU A 160 -3.86 7.53 7.74
C LEU A 160 -3.97 6.43 8.82
N PHE A 161 -4.20 5.22 8.36
CA PHE A 161 -4.34 4.04 9.16
C PHE A 161 -3.09 3.17 8.98
N ASN A 162 -2.29 3.04 10.03
CA ASN A 162 -1.02 2.33 10.01
C ASN A 162 -1.04 1.02 10.80
N LEU A 163 -2.07 0.79 11.61
CA LEU A 163 -2.19 -0.37 12.46
C LEU A 163 -3.02 -1.48 11.79
N GLN A 164 -2.76 -2.71 12.18
CA GLN A 164 -3.50 -3.88 11.70
C GLN A 164 -5.01 -3.78 11.94
N SER A 165 -5.40 -3.21 13.09
CA SER A 165 -6.80 -2.98 13.47
C SER A 165 -7.53 -1.99 12.57
N ASP A 166 -6.81 -1.20 11.80
CA ASP A 166 -7.38 -0.09 11.05
C ASP A 166 -8.10 -0.54 9.76
N ALA A 167 -7.84 -1.75 9.28
CA ALA A 167 -8.52 -2.33 8.10
C ALA A 167 -10.06 -2.34 8.25
N ILE A 168 -10.56 -2.41 9.49
CA ILE A 168 -11.99 -2.38 9.78
C ILE A 168 -12.64 -1.07 9.30
N TYR A 169 -11.95 0.05 9.37
CA TYR A 169 -12.50 1.35 8.94
C TYR A 169 -12.66 1.42 7.42
N TYR A 170 -11.69 0.90 6.67
CA TYR A 170 -11.80 0.79 5.21
C TYR A 170 -12.97 -0.10 4.80
N ARG A 171 -13.15 -1.25 5.46
CA ARG A 171 -14.29 -2.14 5.21
C ARG A 171 -15.62 -1.47 5.57
N THR A 172 -15.70 -0.83 6.73
CA THR A 172 -16.92 -0.14 7.19
C THR A 172 -17.36 0.94 6.20
N VAL A 173 -16.41 1.67 5.62
CA VAL A 173 -16.71 2.68 4.58
C VAL A 173 -17.05 2.01 3.26
N ALA A 174 -16.33 0.96 2.84
CA ALA A 174 -16.60 0.24 1.59
C ALA A 174 -18.01 -0.37 1.57
N ASP A 175 -18.41 -1.04 2.66
CA ASP A 175 -19.72 -1.67 2.78
C ASP A 175 -20.85 -0.62 2.75
N ALA A 176 -20.68 0.48 3.49
CA ALA A 176 -21.65 1.57 3.51
C ALA A 176 -21.74 2.31 2.16
N LEU A 177 -20.60 2.48 1.47
CA LEU A 177 -20.53 3.11 0.16
C LEU A 177 -21.16 2.23 -0.92
N ALA A 178 -20.91 0.91 -0.88
CA ALA A 178 -21.49 -0.05 -1.81
C ALA A 178 -23.02 -0.05 -1.78
N ALA A 179 -23.61 0.18 -0.61
CA ALA A 179 -25.05 0.30 -0.46
C ALA A 179 -25.63 1.59 -1.08
N ARG A 180 -24.87 2.71 -1.04
CA ARG A 180 -25.35 4.02 -1.52
C ARG A 180 -24.88 4.33 -2.96
N TYR A 181 -23.66 3.95 -3.31
CA TYR A 181 -23.01 4.25 -4.59
C TYR A 181 -22.31 3.02 -5.18
N PRO A 182 -23.05 1.96 -5.57
CA PRO A 182 -22.46 0.69 -6.04
C PRO A 182 -21.59 0.86 -7.29
N GLU A 183 -21.90 1.85 -8.14
CA GLU A 183 -21.18 2.14 -9.38
C GLU A 183 -20.01 3.13 -9.18
N SER A 184 -19.67 3.48 -7.95
CA SER A 184 -18.62 4.46 -7.69
C SER A 184 -17.23 3.90 -8.02
N PRO A 185 -16.41 4.57 -8.86
CA PRO A 185 -15.04 4.15 -9.16
C PRO A 185 -14.14 4.16 -7.91
N TYR A 186 -14.49 4.93 -6.89
CA TYR A 186 -13.77 4.98 -5.62
C TYR A 186 -13.97 3.71 -4.79
N LEU A 187 -15.09 3.00 -4.98
CA LEU A 187 -15.33 1.71 -4.32
C LEU A 187 -14.32 0.65 -4.77
N THR A 188 -14.02 0.60 -6.08
CA THR A 188 -13.01 -0.32 -6.63
C THR A 188 -11.63 -0.05 -6.02
N THR A 189 -11.25 1.22 -5.88
CA THR A 189 -9.98 1.60 -5.24
C THR A 189 -9.95 1.18 -3.78
N LEU A 190 -11.05 1.41 -3.06
CA LEU A 190 -11.16 1.08 -1.64
C LEU A 190 -11.07 -0.42 -1.40
N THR A 191 -11.73 -1.24 -2.22
CA THR A 191 -11.66 -2.71 -2.14
C THR A 191 -10.26 -3.24 -2.46
N SER A 192 -9.55 -2.61 -3.41
CA SER A 192 -8.15 -2.95 -3.71
C SER A 192 -7.21 -2.64 -2.53
N GLU A 193 -7.42 -1.52 -1.84
CA GLU A 193 -6.66 -1.18 -0.62
C GLU A 193 -6.95 -2.17 0.53
N ILE A 194 -8.20 -2.58 0.71
CA ILE A 194 -8.59 -3.59 1.70
C ILE A 194 -7.86 -4.91 1.40
N ALA A 195 -7.88 -5.37 0.14
CA ALA A 195 -7.19 -6.59 -0.25
C ALA A 195 -5.67 -6.52 0.02
N ARG A 196 -5.06 -5.35 -0.21
CA ARG A 196 -3.64 -5.12 0.08
C ARG A 196 -3.35 -5.12 1.59
N LEU A 197 -4.22 -4.52 2.39
CA LEU A 197 -4.11 -4.54 3.86
C LEU A 197 -4.26 -5.97 4.40
N ASP A 198 -5.22 -6.74 3.88
CA ASP A 198 -5.43 -8.13 4.26
C ASP A 198 -4.22 -9.02 3.92
N ALA A 199 -3.65 -8.84 2.73
CA ALA A 199 -2.44 -9.55 2.35
C ALA A 199 -1.27 -9.26 3.30
N ARG A 200 -1.12 -8.00 3.74
CA ARG A 200 -0.11 -7.62 4.75
C ARG A 200 -0.40 -8.21 6.13
N LEU A 201 -1.68 -8.27 6.52
CA LEU A 201 -2.12 -8.87 7.78
C LEU A 201 -1.82 -10.37 7.81
N ASN A 202 -2.20 -11.07 6.74
CA ASN A 202 -1.94 -12.50 6.59
C ASN A 202 -0.44 -12.80 6.62
N LEU A 203 0.37 -11.96 5.98
CA LEU A 203 1.82 -12.06 6.03
C LEU A 203 2.37 -11.86 7.45
N SER A 204 1.93 -10.82 8.16
CA SER A 204 2.34 -10.57 9.55
C SER A 204 1.96 -11.71 10.48
N SER A 205 0.76 -12.27 10.33
CA SER A 205 0.29 -13.42 11.12
C SER A 205 1.12 -14.67 10.80
N SER A 206 1.38 -14.92 9.52
CA SER A 206 2.22 -16.04 9.08
C SER A 206 3.64 -15.94 9.65
N ILE A 207 4.26 -14.76 9.61
CA ILE A 207 5.59 -14.54 10.21
C ILE A 207 5.54 -14.71 11.72
N ALA A 208 4.49 -14.27 12.41
CA ALA A 208 4.34 -14.44 13.86
C ALA A 208 4.22 -15.91 14.26
N GLU A 209 3.59 -16.75 13.42
CA GLU A 209 3.43 -18.19 13.68
C GLU A 209 4.66 -19.00 13.29
N THR A 210 5.32 -18.66 12.19
CA THR A 210 6.39 -19.45 11.57
C THR A 210 7.79 -18.88 11.80
N GLY A 211 7.91 -17.59 12.10
CA GLY A 211 9.18 -16.85 12.16
C GLY A 211 9.72 -16.42 10.80
N TYR A 212 9.06 -16.80 9.70
CA TYR A 212 9.40 -16.44 8.31
C TYR A 212 8.13 -16.26 7.48
N PRO A 213 8.17 -15.55 6.33
CA PRO A 213 7.06 -15.46 5.40
C PRO A 213 6.69 -16.84 4.87
N ASP A 214 5.48 -17.35 5.20
CA ASP A 214 5.04 -18.64 4.68
C ASP A 214 4.65 -18.50 3.20
N LEU A 215 4.96 -19.52 2.42
CA LEU A 215 4.65 -19.63 0.99
C LEU A 215 3.75 -20.84 0.76
N GLU A 216 2.79 -20.69 -0.14
CA GLU A 216 1.97 -21.80 -0.65
C GLU A 216 1.92 -21.73 -2.18
N LEU A 217 2.72 -22.57 -2.82
CA LEU A 217 2.90 -22.57 -4.28
C LEU A 217 2.67 -23.98 -4.85
N PRO A 218 2.23 -24.08 -6.13
CA PRO A 218 2.01 -25.39 -6.78
C PRO A 218 3.33 -26.08 -7.14
N ASP A 219 3.39 -27.39 -6.91
CA ASP A 219 4.44 -28.27 -7.42
C ASP A 219 4.19 -28.61 -8.92
N MET A 220 5.05 -29.41 -9.52
CA MET A 220 4.95 -29.83 -10.93
C MET A 220 3.63 -30.57 -11.25
N TYR A 221 3.02 -31.18 -10.25
CA TYR A 221 1.73 -31.87 -10.37
C TYR A 221 0.52 -30.99 -10.09
N GLY A 222 0.73 -29.70 -9.76
CA GLY A 222 -0.31 -28.74 -9.43
C GLY A 222 -0.81 -28.81 -7.98
N ARG A 223 -0.17 -29.62 -7.12
CA ARG A 223 -0.51 -29.70 -5.71
C ARG A 223 0.13 -28.52 -4.98
N LYS A 224 -0.64 -27.83 -4.17
CA LYS A 224 -0.12 -26.73 -3.36
C LYS A 224 0.72 -27.26 -2.21
N VAL A 225 1.94 -26.79 -2.11
CA VAL A 225 2.90 -27.16 -1.05
C VAL A 225 3.20 -25.92 -0.23
N ARG A 226 3.00 -26.02 1.07
CA ARG A 226 3.34 -24.95 2.02
C ARG A 226 4.76 -25.08 2.50
N LEU A 227 5.49 -23.97 2.58
CA LEU A 227 6.81 -23.91 3.18
C LEU A 227 6.75 -24.32 4.67
N SER A 228 5.72 -23.91 5.39
CA SER A 228 5.49 -24.27 6.79
C SER A 228 5.24 -25.78 7.02
N SER A 229 4.94 -26.55 5.98
CA SER A 229 4.87 -28.02 6.10
C SER A 229 6.22 -28.68 6.40
N LEU A 230 7.31 -27.94 6.18
CA LEU A 230 8.68 -28.39 6.45
C LEU A 230 9.20 -27.96 7.84
N ARG A 231 8.35 -27.34 8.65
CA ARG A 231 8.70 -26.83 10.00
C ARG A 231 9.39 -27.89 10.86
N GLY A 232 10.38 -27.48 11.64
CA GLY A 232 11.20 -28.36 12.48
C GLY A 232 12.43 -28.92 11.79
N LYS A 233 12.57 -28.68 10.48
CA LYS A 233 13.79 -28.93 9.72
C LYS A 233 14.64 -27.67 9.58
N VAL A 234 15.90 -27.82 9.19
CA VAL A 234 16.70 -26.72 8.63
C VAL A 234 16.32 -26.60 7.16
N ILE A 235 15.81 -25.45 6.75
CA ILE A 235 15.21 -25.26 5.42
C ILE A 235 16.01 -24.25 4.62
N LEU A 236 16.43 -24.60 3.41
CA LEU A 236 16.92 -23.66 2.42
C LEU A 236 15.76 -23.25 1.50
N VAL A 237 15.31 -22.00 1.61
CA VAL A 237 14.37 -21.41 0.63
C VAL A 237 15.21 -20.83 -0.49
N ASP A 238 15.21 -21.48 -1.64
CA ASP A 238 16.08 -21.16 -2.78
C ASP A 238 15.26 -20.63 -3.95
N PHE A 239 15.60 -19.44 -4.43
CA PHE A 239 14.95 -18.78 -5.57
C PHE A 239 15.86 -18.90 -6.79
N TRP A 240 15.32 -19.49 -7.86
CA TRP A 240 16.08 -19.81 -9.07
C TRP A 240 15.26 -19.61 -10.36
N SER A 241 15.89 -19.86 -11.49
CA SER A 241 15.22 -19.99 -12.79
C SER A 241 15.92 -21.03 -13.65
N ALA A 242 15.13 -21.84 -14.36
CA ALA A 242 15.64 -22.83 -15.32
C ALA A 242 16.42 -22.18 -16.47
N GLU A 243 16.06 -20.94 -16.84
CA GLU A 243 16.76 -20.17 -17.89
C GLU A 243 18.13 -19.64 -17.44
N SER A 244 18.41 -19.64 -16.14
CA SER A 244 19.68 -19.14 -15.58
C SER A 244 20.74 -20.25 -15.53
N GLY A 245 21.74 -20.16 -16.37
CA GLY A 245 22.86 -21.13 -16.38
C GLY A 245 23.59 -21.25 -15.03
N ASN A 246 23.69 -20.15 -14.27
CA ASN A 246 24.26 -20.16 -12.92
C ASN A 246 23.43 -20.99 -11.94
N SER A 247 22.10 -20.92 -12.01
CA SER A 247 21.18 -21.69 -11.17
C SER A 247 21.39 -23.20 -11.37
N ASN A 248 21.57 -23.65 -12.61
CA ASN A 248 21.75 -25.06 -12.93
C ASN A 248 23.05 -25.62 -12.35
N ALA A 249 24.13 -24.85 -12.39
CA ALA A 249 25.43 -25.26 -11.78
C ALA A 249 25.29 -25.36 -10.24
N LEU A 250 24.65 -24.39 -9.62
CA LEU A 250 24.42 -24.36 -8.17
C LEU A 250 23.51 -25.49 -7.69
N ASN A 251 22.53 -25.90 -8.51
CA ASN A 251 21.68 -27.05 -8.21
C ASN A 251 22.49 -28.36 -8.13
N ALA A 252 23.50 -28.53 -9.01
CA ALA A 252 24.36 -29.71 -8.97
C ALA A 252 25.15 -29.78 -7.65
N ASP A 253 25.73 -28.67 -7.21
CA ASP A 253 26.43 -28.58 -5.91
C ASP A 253 25.46 -28.79 -4.73
N LEU A 254 24.28 -28.21 -4.82
CA LEU A 254 23.26 -28.34 -3.77
C LEU A 254 22.77 -29.79 -3.61
N LYS A 255 22.69 -30.57 -4.69
CA LYS A 255 22.35 -32.01 -4.61
C LYS A 255 23.32 -32.79 -3.76
N VAL A 256 24.62 -32.53 -3.90
CA VAL A 256 25.63 -33.20 -3.06
C VAL A 256 25.41 -32.90 -1.59
N LEU A 257 25.13 -31.65 -1.24
CA LEU A 257 24.83 -31.25 0.14
C LEU A 257 23.50 -31.83 0.62
N TYR A 258 22.48 -31.83 -0.24
CA TYR A 258 21.17 -32.38 0.10
C TYR A 258 21.27 -33.87 0.43
N ASP A 259 21.92 -34.66 -0.38
CA ASP A 259 22.13 -36.10 -0.14
C ASP A 259 22.88 -36.38 1.17
N ARG A 260 23.82 -35.50 1.54
CA ARG A 260 24.58 -35.62 2.78
C ARG A 260 23.79 -35.28 4.04
N PHE A 261 22.90 -34.24 3.95
CA PHE A 261 22.30 -33.65 5.14
C PHE A 261 20.80 -33.91 5.29
N ARG A 262 20.07 -34.40 4.27
CA ARG A 262 18.62 -34.67 4.33
C ARG A 262 18.21 -35.59 5.48
N ASP A 263 18.96 -36.65 5.71
CA ASP A 263 18.65 -37.60 6.79
C ASP A 263 18.94 -37.05 8.20
N ARG A 264 19.62 -35.90 8.27
CA ARG A 264 19.86 -35.11 9.47
C ARG A 264 18.83 -34.02 9.69
N GLY A 265 17.83 -33.89 8.77
CA GLY A 265 16.77 -32.92 8.88
C GLY A 265 16.99 -31.64 8.05
N PHE A 266 17.80 -31.68 7.01
CA PHE A 266 17.89 -30.64 6.00
C PHE A 266 16.82 -30.81 4.94
N GLU A 267 16.24 -29.71 4.48
CA GLU A 267 15.27 -29.68 3.39
C GLU A 267 15.46 -28.46 2.50
N VAL A 268 15.05 -28.56 1.24
CA VAL A 268 15.07 -27.46 0.30
C VAL A 268 13.64 -27.19 -0.19
N TYR A 269 13.23 -25.94 -0.12
CA TYR A 269 12.00 -25.43 -0.72
C TYR A 269 12.40 -24.48 -1.85
N GLN A 270 12.36 -24.99 -3.08
CA GLN A 270 12.90 -24.27 -4.23
C GLN A 270 11.80 -23.61 -5.03
N VAL A 271 11.86 -22.29 -5.15
CA VAL A 271 10.88 -21.42 -5.82
C VAL A 271 11.45 -20.99 -7.17
N SER A 272 10.75 -21.35 -8.24
CA SER A 272 11.16 -20.96 -9.59
C SER A 272 10.51 -19.62 -10.00
N ALA A 273 11.29 -18.79 -10.69
CA ALA A 273 10.86 -17.57 -11.36
C ALA A 273 10.53 -17.78 -12.85
N ASP A 274 10.34 -19.03 -13.28
CA ASP A 274 10.03 -19.31 -14.66
C ASP A 274 8.58 -18.95 -15.00
N THR A 275 8.32 -18.60 -16.26
CA THR A 275 6.98 -18.30 -16.78
C THR A 275 6.43 -19.43 -17.64
N SER A 276 7.30 -20.33 -18.10
CA SER A 276 6.95 -21.50 -18.91
C SER A 276 6.90 -22.76 -18.05
N LYS A 277 5.69 -23.33 -17.91
CA LYS A 277 5.50 -24.58 -17.15
C LYS A 277 6.22 -25.77 -17.77
N PRO A 278 6.18 -26.00 -19.11
CA PRO A 278 6.88 -27.11 -19.72
C PRO A 278 8.40 -27.05 -19.50
N ASP A 279 9.01 -25.89 -19.69
CA ASP A 279 10.48 -25.72 -19.60
C ASP A 279 10.96 -25.90 -18.16
N TRP A 280 10.22 -25.37 -17.18
CA TRP A 280 10.50 -25.58 -15.77
C TRP A 280 10.42 -27.06 -15.39
N ILE A 281 9.33 -27.79 -15.79
CA ILE A 281 9.18 -29.22 -15.50
C ILE A 281 10.32 -30.01 -16.14
N ALA A 282 10.66 -29.72 -17.41
CA ALA A 282 11.77 -30.37 -18.10
C ALA A 282 13.07 -30.18 -17.33
N SER A 283 13.37 -28.94 -16.90
CA SER A 283 14.58 -28.62 -16.18
C SER A 283 14.66 -29.33 -14.80
N VAL A 284 13.55 -29.36 -14.04
CA VAL A 284 13.49 -30.10 -12.77
C VAL A 284 13.73 -31.60 -12.97
N GLN A 285 13.16 -32.19 -14.01
CA GLN A 285 13.30 -33.63 -14.32
C GLN A 285 14.69 -33.96 -14.85
N GLU A 286 15.23 -33.18 -15.78
CA GLU A 286 16.56 -33.39 -16.36
C GLU A 286 17.65 -33.27 -15.30
N GLN A 287 17.55 -32.31 -14.40
CA GLN A 287 18.47 -32.17 -13.29
C GLN A 287 18.22 -33.19 -12.16
N GLY A 288 17.08 -33.86 -12.16
CA GLY A 288 16.68 -34.84 -11.14
C GLY A 288 16.70 -34.21 -9.74
N LEU A 289 16.03 -33.04 -9.58
CA LEU A 289 16.01 -32.32 -8.30
C LEU A 289 15.17 -33.08 -7.27
N PRO A 290 15.77 -33.51 -6.13
CA PRO A 290 15.12 -34.46 -5.20
C PRO A 290 14.24 -33.78 -4.14
N TRP A 291 14.18 -32.47 -4.10
CA TRP A 291 13.52 -31.66 -3.08
C TRP A 291 12.19 -31.07 -3.55
N VAL A 292 11.54 -30.25 -2.69
CA VAL A 292 10.32 -29.52 -3.03
C VAL A 292 10.62 -28.42 -4.03
N SER A 293 10.16 -28.58 -5.27
CA SER A 293 10.24 -27.57 -6.33
C SER A 293 8.85 -27.03 -6.67
N VAL A 294 8.66 -25.70 -6.63
CA VAL A 294 7.38 -25.03 -6.81
C VAL A 294 7.52 -23.82 -7.75
N CYS A 295 6.42 -23.51 -8.48
CA CYS A 295 6.37 -22.39 -9.41
C CYS A 295 4.93 -21.93 -9.64
N ASP A 296 4.68 -20.59 -9.61
CA ASP A 296 3.39 -20.00 -9.97
C ASP A 296 3.33 -19.41 -11.39
N PHE A 297 4.41 -19.53 -12.14
CA PHE A 297 4.56 -19.09 -13.54
C PHE A 297 4.36 -17.59 -13.75
N ARG A 298 4.59 -16.77 -12.70
CA ARG A 298 4.49 -15.31 -12.75
C ARG A 298 5.81 -14.60 -12.91
N GLY A 299 6.92 -15.34 -12.96
CA GLY A 299 8.24 -14.77 -13.07
C GLY A 299 8.58 -13.85 -11.91
N GLU A 300 9.18 -12.71 -12.20
CA GLU A 300 9.51 -11.67 -11.21
C GLU A 300 8.27 -11.04 -10.54
N ALA A 301 7.10 -11.15 -11.17
CA ALA A 301 5.84 -10.66 -10.60
C ALA A 301 5.22 -11.63 -9.58
N SER A 302 5.86 -12.76 -9.30
CA SER A 302 5.42 -13.70 -8.25
C SER A 302 5.36 -13.02 -6.89
N PRO A 303 4.26 -13.15 -6.13
CA PRO A 303 4.18 -12.67 -4.77
C PRO A 303 5.31 -13.20 -3.86
N ALA A 304 5.81 -14.42 -4.11
CA ALA A 304 6.91 -15.00 -3.36
C ALA A 304 8.20 -14.17 -3.48
N MET A 305 8.48 -13.61 -4.67
CA MET A 305 9.62 -12.70 -4.87
C MET A 305 9.49 -11.43 -4.02
N GLY A 306 8.30 -10.85 -3.99
CA GLY A 306 8.01 -9.66 -3.18
C GLY A 306 8.12 -9.91 -1.67
N LEU A 307 7.60 -11.05 -1.20
CA LEU A 307 7.61 -11.43 0.22
C LEU A 307 9.03 -11.60 0.79
N TYR A 308 9.93 -12.19 0.00
CA TYR A 308 11.33 -12.39 0.37
C TYR A 308 12.25 -11.27 -0.13
N ASN A 309 11.71 -10.19 -0.73
CA ASN A 309 12.46 -9.08 -1.31
C ASN A 309 13.59 -9.57 -2.26
N VAL A 310 13.25 -10.56 -3.10
CA VAL A 310 14.16 -11.09 -4.12
C VAL A 310 14.29 -10.08 -5.24
N ARG A 311 15.52 -9.63 -5.54
CA ARG A 311 15.81 -8.63 -6.58
C ARG A 311 16.71 -9.17 -7.68
N GLN A 312 17.35 -10.30 -7.43
CA GLN A 312 18.22 -10.98 -8.39
C GLN A 312 18.18 -12.48 -8.14
N LEU A 313 18.44 -13.26 -9.16
CA LEU A 313 18.52 -14.71 -9.12
C LEU A 313 19.93 -15.18 -9.50
N PRO A 314 20.38 -16.28 -8.89
CA PRO A 314 19.77 -16.99 -7.77
C PRO A 314 20.01 -16.28 -6.43
N THR A 315 19.13 -16.54 -5.44
CA THR A 315 19.31 -16.11 -4.04
C THR A 315 18.65 -17.13 -3.13
N ASN A 316 19.14 -17.30 -1.91
CA ASN A 316 18.53 -18.21 -0.95
C ASN A 316 18.52 -17.65 0.46
N PHE A 317 17.69 -18.27 1.30
CA PHE A 317 17.54 -17.96 2.72
C PHE A 317 17.59 -19.24 3.51
N LEU A 318 18.42 -19.29 4.55
CA LEU A 318 18.53 -20.45 5.43
C LEU A 318 17.72 -20.23 6.71
N ILE A 319 16.80 -21.14 6.98
CA ILE A 319 15.89 -21.12 8.13
C ILE A 319 16.31 -22.27 9.05
N ASP A 320 16.48 -21.99 10.34
CA ASP A 320 16.80 -22.99 11.33
C ASP A 320 15.55 -23.77 11.79
N ARG A 321 15.74 -24.79 12.66
CA ARG A 321 14.65 -25.63 13.18
C ARG A 321 13.62 -24.85 14.01
N SER A 322 14.01 -23.71 14.58
CA SER A 322 13.11 -22.84 15.36
C SER A 322 12.25 -21.92 14.48
N GLY A 323 12.55 -21.83 13.16
CA GLY A 323 11.88 -20.98 12.22
C GLY A 323 12.52 -19.59 12.08
N VAL A 324 13.75 -19.40 12.54
CA VAL A 324 14.47 -18.15 12.37
C VAL A 324 15.27 -18.18 11.08
N VAL A 325 15.18 -17.12 10.27
CA VAL A 325 16.07 -16.91 9.10
C VAL A 325 17.43 -16.52 9.64
N VAL A 326 18.39 -17.44 9.55
CA VAL A 326 19.71 -17.28 10.16
C VAL A 326 20.80 -16.85 9.19
N ASP A 327 20.56 -16.98 7.87
CA ASP A 327 21.53 -16.63 6.85
C ASP A 327 20.88 -16.44 5.47
N ARG A 328 21.63 -15.86 4.52
CA ARG A 328 21.20 -15.73 3.12
C ARG A 328 22.39 -15.81 2.15
N ASP A 329 22.09 -16.10 0.89
CA ASP A 329 23.07 -16.16 -0.20
C ASP A 329 24.25 -17.10 0.10
N LEU A 330 23.93 -18.29 0.65
CA LEU A 330 24.89 -19.33 0.95
C LEU A 330 24.98 -20.36 -0.17
N TYR A 331 26.19 -20.63 -0.63
CA TYR A 331 26.49 -21.62 -1.68
C TYR A 331 27.78 -22.38 -1.35
N GLY A 332 27.91 -23.61 -1.90
CA GLY A 332 29.13 -24.43 -1.79
C GLY A 332 29.61 -24.63 -0.34
N ASP A 333 30.89 -24.46 -0.11
CA ASP A 333 31.53 -24.66 1.19
C ASP A 333 30.93 -23.81 2.32
N ARG A 334 30.43 -22.62 2.01
CA ARG A 334 29.81 -21.76 3.00
C ARG A 334 28.48 -22.34 3.50
N LEU A 335 27.68 -22.88 2.58
CA LEU A 335 26.43 -23.56 2.91
C LEU A 335 26.73 -24.85 3.68
N GLU A 336 27.70 -25.64 3.23
CA GLU A 336 28.12 -26.87 3.90
C GLU A 336 28.52 -26.63 5.37
N LYS A 337 29.39 -25.65 5.59
CA LYS A 337 29.81 -25.26 6.93
C LYS A 337 28.64 -24.88 7.81
N ARG A 338 27.74 -24.06 7.26
CA ARG A 338 26.58 -23.58 8.03
C ARG A 338 25.58 -24.69 8.35
N LEU A 339 25.35 -25.61 7.42
CA LEU A 339 24.53 -26.81 7.66
C LEU A 339 25.13 -27.70 8.73
N ALA A 340 26.45 -27.90 8.73
CA ALA A 340 27.13 -28.70 9.76
C ALA A 340 27.02 -28.11 11.18
N GLU A 341 26.89 -26.78 11.29
CA GLU A 341 26.67 -26.07 12.57
C GLU A 341 25.23 -26.20 13.08
N LEU A 342 24.24 -26.28 12.18
CA LEU A 342 22.81 -26.24 12.52
C LEU A 342 22.18 -27.65 12.69
N LEU A 343 22.78 -28.66 12.11
CA LEU A 343 22.30 -30.02 12.04
C LEU A 343 23.08 -30.95 12.95
#